data_23dc62e9f0dc5c510eb84524f8744eaf
#
_entry.id   23dc62e9f0dc5c510eb84524f8744eaf
#
_cell.length_a   1.000
_cell.length_b   1.000
_cell.length_c   1.000
_cell.angle_alpha   90.00
_cell.angle_beta   90.00
_cell.angle_gamma   90.00
#
_symmetry.space_group_name_H-M   'P 1'
#
loop_
_entity.id
_entity.type
_entity.pdbx_description
1 polymer ?
#
loop_
_entity_poly.entity_id
_entity_poly.type
_entity_poly.pdbx_seq_one_letter_code
_entity_poly.pdbx_strand_id
1 'polypeptide(L)'
;MGKLKRRIMPEDIVINIRCAFLLSLAAHGEAEAADNAEGIVIHAASSPCPFPPLTRLYPSTCPLHYPPGQMGKLKRRIMPEVIVINMVPFPLPPPAPLLPPPCLPLQMGKLKRRIMPEDIVINIGKEAPVPECPIPGHRWKEVRHDNTVTWLAYWFDPINQKDFKYVFLAPSSRLKGLSDKEKYEKARKLKDHIGKIRATYTKHFTSKDDQIRQVAVATYLIDRLALRAGNEKDDDEADTVGCCSLKVEHVTLVPPSSLQFDFLGKDSIRYFNTVEVEPLVYKAIGTFRKGKKKDEDLFDKLDTTRLNSHLKEIMPGLTAKVFRTYNASVTLDTLLQDTVGSLVVEKVADYQRANKEVAILCNHQRAVSKAHSAQMEKMQAKLKELEDAVEEMEEDLDRAQKGRPPVKREGEGARKVNPEALEKKLAQSKARLEKMKLDMSIKDELKTVALGTSKINYMDPRITIAWCKRHEVPIEKIFNKSLLAKFGWAMDVSPDFRF
;
A
#
# COMPACT_ATOMS: atom_id res chain seq x y z
N MET A 1 -10.66 -15.21 17.30
CA MET A 1 -9.24 -15.57 17.46
C MET A 1 -8.40 -14.39 16.95
N GLY A 2 -7.73 -13.69 17.87
CA GLY A 2 -7.02 -12.45 17.56
C GLY A 2 -5.72 -12.72 16.84
N LYS A 3 -5.52 -12.07 15.69
CA LYS A 3 -4.22 -12.03 15.02
C LYS A 3 -3.22 -11.30 15.92
N LEU A 4 -2.30 -12.03 16.54
CA LEU A 4 -1.13 -11.43 17.17
C LEU A 4 -0.26 -10.81 16.07
N LYS A 5 -0.22 -9.48 16.01
CA LYS A 5 0.77 -8.75 15.22
C LYS A 5 2.15 -9.08 15.80
N ARG A 6 2.97 -9.79 15.03
CA ARG A 6 4.39 -10.01 15.33
C ARG A 6 5.08 -8.64 15.38
N ARG A 7 5.54 -8.23 16.55
CA ARG A 7 6.53 -7.16 16.68
C ARG A 7 7.89 -7.78 16.37
N ILE A 8 8.42 -7.50 15.19
CA ILE A 8 9.84 -7.67 14.92
C ILE A 8 10.52 -6.52 15.63
N MET A 9 11.39 -6.80 16.59
CA MET A 9 12.19 -5.76 17.25
C MET A 9 13.25 -5.28 16.26
N PRO A 10 13.48 -3.95 16.14
CA PRO A 10 14.29 -3.36 15.05
C PRO A 10 15.80 -3.53 15.21
N GLU A 11 16.28 -4.40 16.08
CA GLU A 11 17.65 -4.34 16.60
C GLU A 11 18.60 -5.38 16.00
N ASP A 12 18.20 -6.14 14.97
CA ASP A 12 18.91 -7.40 14.77
C ASP A 12 19.77 -7.59 13.51
N ILE A 13 19.71 -6.79 12.46
CA ILE A 13 20.63 -6.97 11.30
C ILE A 13 20.87 -5.66 10.51
N VAL A 14 22.12 -5.26 10.28
CA VAL A 14 22.54 -4.21 9.34
C VAL A 14 23.26 -4.86 8.16
N ILE A 15 22.73 -4.71 6.94
CA ILE A 15 23.41 -5.09 5.71
C ILE A 15 23.88 -3.83 4.98
N ASN A 16 25.18 -3.70 4.75
CA ASN A 16 25.76 -2.55 4.09
C ASN A 16 25.81 -2.78 2.55
N ILE A 17 24.92 -2.15 1.80
CA ILE A 17 24.74 -2.39 0.36
C ILE A 17 25.43 -1.32 -0.52
N ARG A 18 25.97 -0.25 0.06
CA ARG A 18 26.40 0.95 -0.68
C ARG A 18 27.62 0.71 -1.59
N CYS A 19 28.61 -0.06 -1.14
CA CYS A 19 29.84 -0.29 -1.92
C CYS A 19 29.60 -1.11 -3.20
N ALA A 20 28.70 -2.07 -3.16
CA ALA A 20 28.38 -2.91 -4.31
C ALA A 20 27.67 -2.17 -5.44
N PHE A 21 26.89 -1.13 -5.09
CA PHE A 21 26.07 -0.38 -6.04
C PHE A 21 26.83 0.70 -6.80
N LEU A 22 27.72 1.44 -6.12
CA LEU A 22 28.52 2.50 -6.74
C LEU A 22 29.56 1.94 -7.73
N LEU A 23 30.13 0.78 -7.45
CA LEU A 23 31.08 0.12 -8.34
C LEU A 23 30.41 -0.49 -9.58
N SER A 24 29.15 -0.93 -9.47
CA SER A 24 28.37 -1.40 -10.62
C SER A 24 28.01 -0.27 -11.60
N LEU A 25 27.74 0.93 -11.10
CA LEU A 25 27.46 2.11 -11.94
C LEU A 25 28.72 2.64 -12.63
N ALA A 26 29.87 2.59 -11.98
CA ALA A 26 31.16 3.01 -12.57
C ALA A 26 31.62 2.06 -13.73
N ALA A 27 31.29 0.77 -13.66
CA ALA A 27 31.62 -0.20 -14.68
C ALA A 27 30.80 -0.05 -15.97
N HIS A 28 29.71 0.69 -15.96
CA HIS A 28 28.82 0.88 -17.12
C HIS A 28 28.92 2.26 -17.77
N GLY A 29 29.97 3.05 -17.46
CA GLY A 29 30.28 4.30 -18.15
C GLY A 29 29.33 5.49 -17.88
N GLU A 30 28.45 5.40 -16.90
CA GLU A 30 27.51 6.48 -16.52
C GLU A 30 28.07 7.36 -15.37
N ALA A 31 29.32 7.83 -15.51
CA ALA A 31 30.00 8.63 -14.48
C ALA A 31 29.42 10.05 -14.27
N GLU A 32 28.63 10.57 -15.19
CA GLU A 32 28.08 11.94 -15.08
C GLU A 32 26.84 12.07 -14.18
N ALA A 33 26.29 10.98 -13.69
CA ALA A 33 25.09 11.01 -12.84
C ALA A 33 25.39 10.94 -11.32
N ALA A 34 26.66 10.99 -10.93
CA ALA A 34 27.07 10.76 -9.54
C ALA A 34 26.89 11.98 -8.60
N ASP A 35 26.75 13.18 -9.14
CA ASP A 35 26.70 14.41 -8.31
C ASP A 35 25.33 14.72 -7.66
N ASN A 36 24.28 14.01 -8.02
CA ASN A 36 22.94 14.21 -7.47
C ASN A 36 22.39 13.03 -6.62
N ALA A 37 23.28 12.14 -6.17
CA ALA A 37 22.88 11.04 -5.29
C ALA A 37 22.96 11.45 -3.80
N GLU A 38 22.22 12.46 -3.40
CA GLU A 38 21.91 12.66 -2.00
C GLU A 38 20.98 11.54 -1.53
N GLY A 39 21.43 10.69 -0.64
CA GLY A 39 20.50 9.95 0.17
C GLY A 39 20.66 8.46 0.36
N ILE A 40 21.84 7.87 0.36
CA ILE A 40 22.04 6.59 1.05
C ILE A 40 23.35 6.65 1.79
N VAL A 41 23.30 7.04 3.06
CA VAL A 41 24.47 6.99 3.95
C VAL A 41 24.47 5.66 4.67
N ILE A 42 25.44 4.85 4.34
CA ILE A 42 25.77 3.65 5.08
C ILE A 42 27.11 3.94 5.76
N HIS A 43 27.10 4.15 7.07
CA HIS A 43 28.32 4.31 7.84
C HIS A 43 28.98 2.94 8.08
N ALA A 44 30.13 2.73 7.46
CA ALA A 44 31.09 1.76 7.94
C ALA A 44 31.87 2.43 9.08
N ALA A 45 31.56 2.11 10.29
CA ALA A 45 32.40 2.46 11.43
C ALA A 45 33.59 1.49 11.49
N SER A 46 34.66 1.85 10.84
CA SER A 46 35.99 1.27 11.11
C SER A 46 36.90 2.41 11.51
N SER A 47 37.00 2.66 12.80
CA SER A 47 38.13 3.35 13.41
C SER A 47 38.24 2.91 14.85
N PRO A 48 39.41 2.48 15.31
CA PRO A 48 39.64 2.16 16.71
C PRO A 48 39.71 3.47 17.49
N CYS A 49 38.81 3.62 18.45
CA CYS A 49 38.92 4.67 19.46
C CYS A 49 40.05 4.32 20.45
N PRO A 50 41.05 5.18 20.60
CA PRO A 50 41.97 5.05 21.71
C PRO A 50 41.40 5.82 22.90
N PHE A 51 40.82 5.15 23.87
CA PHE A 51 40.63 5.73 25.19
C PHE A 51 41.43 4.92 26.21
N PRO A 52 42.21 5.65 27.05
CA PRO A 52 42.95 5.05 28.17
C PRO A 52 41.98 4.69 29.32
N PRO A 53 42.39 3.77 30.22
CA PRO A 53 41.53 3.34 31.31
C PRO A 53 41.38 4.41 32.39
N LEU A 54 40.16 4.85 32.64
CA LEU A 54 39.85 5.72 33.80
C LEU A 54 39.53 4.87 35.02
N THR A 55 40.52 4.85 35.92
CA THR A 55 40.33 4.46 37.31
C THR A 55 39.60 5.57 38.07
N ARG A 56 38.60 5.18 38.84
CA ARG A 56 38.02 5.78 40.07
C ARG A 56 37.86 7.29 40.14
N LEU A 57 36.62 7.72 40.42
CA LEU A 57 36.27 8.44 41.68
C LEU A 57 34.79 8.88 41.60
N TYR A 58 33.98 8.41 42.56
CA TYR A 58 32.78 9.11 43.00
C TYR A 58 33.16 10.32 43.84
N PRO A 59 32.38 11.40 43.85
CA PRO A 59 31.33 11.55 44.83
C PRO A 59 30.02 12.22 44.35
N SER A 60 28.97 11.81 45.01
CA SER A 60 27.67 12.39 45.33
C SER A 60 27.46 13.91 45.15
N THR A 61 26.14 14.17 44.82
CA THR A 61 25.33 15.38 45.06
C THR A 61 25.44 16.55 44.08
N CYS A 62 24.36 16.70 43.28
CA CYS A 62 23.61 17.95 43.24
C CYS A 62 22.25 17.75 42.50
N PRO A 63 21.15 18.25 43.03
CA PRO A 63 19.83 18.16 42.43
C PRO A 63 19.58 19.35 41.52
N LEU A 64 19.34 19.12 40.25
CA LEU A 64 18.78 20.15 39.38
C LEU A 64 17.26 19.92 39.27
N HIS A 65 16.55 20.81 39.94
CA HIS A 65 15.12 21.04 39.84
C HIS A 65 14.79 21.48 38.41
N TYR A 66 13.97 20.71 37.68
CA TYR A 66 13.27 21.18 36.50
C TYR A 66 11.77 21.33 36.81
N PRO A 67 11.14 22.45 36.42
CA PRO A 67 9.72 22.66 36.69
C PRO A 67 8.86 21.73 35.83
N PRO A 68 7.74 21.26 36.34
CA PRO A 68 6.81 20.39 35.58
C PRO A 68 6.02 21.24 34.59
N GLY A 69 6.20 21.02 33.28
CA GLY A 69 5.39 21.71 32.32
C GLY A 69 5.77 21.66 30.84
N GLN A 70 6.80 20.93 30.44
CA GLN A 70 7.15 20.81 29.02
C GLN A 70 7.69 19.42 28.65
N MET A 71 6.83 18.39 28.76
CA MET A 71 7.02 17.18 27.99
C MET A 71 6.40 17.36 26.62
N GLY A 72 6.96 18.27 25.85
CA GLY A 72 6.76 18.36 24.42
C GLY A 72 7.30 17.09 23.76
N LYS A 73 6.43 16.44 23.00
CA LYS A 73 6.64 15.25 22.21
C LYS A 73 7.98 15.31 21.46
N LEU A 74 9.02 14.70 21.97
CA LEU A 74 10.13 14.27 21.16
C LEU A 74 9.66 13.08 20.33
N LYS A 75 9.00 13.36 19.21
CA LYS A 75 8.85 12.39 18.13
C LYS A 75 10.27 12.13 17.63
N ARG A 76 10.82 10.97 17.97
CA ARG A 76 12.00 10.44 17.29
C ARG A 76 11.73 10.50 15.79
N ARG A 77 12.45 11.37 15.11
CA ARG A 77 12.52 11.36 13.65
C ARG A 77 13.25 10.09 13.26
N ILE A 78 12.51 9.07 12.92
CA ILE A 78 13.05 7.93 12.20
C ILE A 78 13.18 8.42 10.76
N MET A 79 14.42 8.65 10.35
CA MET A 79 14.74 8.99 8.95
C MET A 79 14.41 7.77 8.09
N PRO A 80 13.65 7.91 6.98
CA PRO A 80 13.14 6.76 6.20
C PRO A 80 14.19 6.02 5.35
N GLU A 81 15.47 6.31 5.50
CA GLU A 81 16.49 5.96 4.49
C GLU A 81 17.48 4.89 4.94
N VAL A 82 17.30 4.32 6.13
CA VAL A 82 18.23 3.31 6.65
C VAL A 82 17.45 2.13 7.19
N ILE A 83 17.53 0.98 6.51
CA ILE A 83 17.22 -0.29 7.13
C ILE A 83 18.46 -0.71 7.89
N VAL A 84 18.52 -0.31 9.15
CA VAL A 84 19.58 -0.71 10.08
C VAL A 84 19.14 -2.00 10.76
N ILE A 85 19.82 -3.08 10.45
CA ILE A 85 19.69 -4.35 11.14
C ILE A 85 20.88 -4.39 12.12
N ASN A 86 20.69 -3.96 13.36
CA ASN A 86 21.74 -3.91 14.37
C ASN A 86 21.95 -5.27 15.04
N MET A 87 23.13 -5.80 14.94
CA MET A 87 23.61 -6.93 15.74
C MET A 87 24.55 -6.36 16.81
N VAL A 88 24.07 -6.27 18.04
CA VAL A 88 24.89 -5.86 19.18
C VAL A 88 25.55 -7.10 19.77
N PRO A 89 26.89 -7.13 19.91
CA PRO A 89 27.53 -8.20 20.66
C PRO A 89 27.23 -7.99 22.16
N PHE A 90 26.49 -8.91 22.76
CA PHE A 90 26.40 -8.98 24.22
C PHE A 90 27.68 -9.58 24.79
N PRO A 91 28.22 -9.04 25.88
CA PRO A 91 29.29 -9.71 26.61
C PRO A 91 28.76 -11.05 27.15
N LEU A 92 29.58 -12.09 27.01
CA LEU A 92 29.30 -13.42 27.56
C LEU A 92 29.09 -13.30 29.08
N PRO A 93 28.02 -13.87 29.62
CA PRO A 93 27.86 -13.98 31.07
C PRO A 93 28.90 -14.95 31.66
N PRO A 94 29.34 -14.75 32.92
CA PRO A 94 30.23 -15.70 33.60
C PRO A 94 29.56 -17.06 33.73
N PRO A 95 30.34 -18.16 33.86
CA PRO A 95 29.79 -19.50 33.92
C PRO A 95 28.84 -19.65 35.10
N ALA A 96 27.63 -20.08 34.79
CA ALA A 96 26.55 -20.24 35.75
C ALA A 96 26.78 -21.45 36.66
N PRO A 97 26.43 -21.40 37.96
CA PRO A 97 26.43 -22.55 38.83
C PRO A 97 25.38 -23.59 38.41
N LEU A 98 25.71 -24.87 38.65
CA LEU A 98 24.89 -26.02 38.34
C LEU A 98 23.43 -25.87 38.79
N LEU A 99 22.51 -25.92 37.82
CA LEU A 99 21.07 -25.82 38.04
C LEU A 99 20.44 -27.16 38.43
N PRO A 100 19.38 -27.15 39.25
CA PRO A 100 18.59 -28.33 39.58
C PRO A 100 17.73 -28.81 38.40
N PRO A 101 17.14 -30.02 38.44
CA PRO A 101 16.52 -30.71 37.30
C PRO A 101 15.29 -30.01 36.78
N PRO A 102 14.87 -30.29 35.53
CA PRO A 102 13.96 -29.45 34.76
C PRO A 102 12.54 -29.51 35.29
N CYS A 103 12.03 -28.36 35.64
CA CYS A 103 10.58 -28.13 35.76
C CYS A 103 9.92 -28.22 34.39
N LEU A 104 8.77 -28.88 34.36
CA LEU A 104 7.85 -29.07 33.23
C LEU A 104 7.72 -27.86 32.30
N PRO A 105 7.53 -28.10 30.99
CA PRO A 105 7.46 -27.01 30.00
C PRO A 105 6.18 -26.23 30.19
N LEU A 106 6.28 -25.07 30.80
CA LEU A 106 5.33 -24.01 30.63
C LEU A 106 5.26 -23.64 29.12
N GLN A 107 4.06 -23.55 28.59
CA GLN A 107 3.73 -23.24 27.22
C GLN A 107 4.71 -22.19 26.65
N MET A 108 5.64 -22.68 25.85
CA MET A 108 6.65 -21.83 25.24
C MET A 108 5.97 -20.95 24.21
N GLY A 109 5.86 -19.67 24.50
CA GLY A 109 5.66 -18.64 23.48
C GLY A 109 6.66 -18.87 22.35
N LYS A 110 6.21 -18.74 21.10
CA LYS A 110 6.95 -19.06 19.86
C LYS A 110 8.44 -18.80 20.00
N LEU A 111 9.26 -19.85 19.91
CA LEU A 111 10.71 -19.79 19.91
C LEU A 111 11.18 -18.81 18.84
N LYS A 112 11.69 -17.66 19.26
CA LYS A 112 12.37 -16.71 18.36
C LYS A 112 13.79 -17.20 18.17
N ARG A 113 14.07 -17.92 17.10
CA ARG A 113 15.43 -18.18 16.67
C ARG A 113 15.99 -16.91 16.03
N ARG A 114 17.21 -16.52 16.45
CA ARG A 114 17.95 -15.45 15.78
C ARG A 114 18.40 -15.94 14.40
N ILE A 115 18.27 -15.10 13.37
CA ILE A 115 18.79 -15.36 12.04
C ILE A 115 20.27 -14.99 12.07
N MET A 116 21.11 -15.93 11.66
CA MET A 116 22.55 -15.76 11.60
C MET A 116 22.97 -15.51 10.14
N PRO A 117 24.18 -14.97 9.88
CA PRO A 117 24.66 -14.77 8.52
C PRO A 117 24.65 -16.02 7.66
N GLU A 118 24.90 -17.19 8.28
CA GLU A 118 24.86 -18.50 7.62
C GLU A 118 23.46 -18.94 7.17
N ASP A 119 22.43 -18.27 7.62
CA ASP A 119 21.06 -18.50 7.15
C ASP A 119 20.74 -17.66 5.91
N ILE A 120 21.54 -16.62 5.61
CA ILE A 120 21.23 -15.56 4.63
C ILE A 120 21.97 -15.81 3.31
N VAL A 121 21.18 -15.83 2.22
CA VAL A 121 21.70 -15.78 0.84
C VAL A 121 21.64 -14.34 0.38
N ILE A 122 22.76 -13.80 -0.11
CA ILE A 122 22.85 -12.47 -0.69
C ILE A 122 22.93 -12.52 -2.21
N ASN A 123 22.36 -11.53 -2.90
CA ASN A 123 22.38 -11.40 -4.35
C ASN A 123 23.01 -10.06 -4.73
N ILE A 124 24.16 -10.10 -5.39
CA ILE A 124 24.94 -8.92 -5.78
C ILE A 124 25.46 -9.08 -7.22
N GLY A 125 25.87 -7.98 -7.85
CA GLY A 125 26.52 -8.03 -9.16
C GLY A 125 27.84 -8.83 -9.11
N LYS A 126 28.20 -9.47 -10.22
CA LYS A 126 29.45 -10.27 -10.33
C LYS A 126 30.72 -9.48 -9.97
N GLU A 127 30.75 -8.24 -10.37
CA GLU A 127 31.89 -7.31 -10.21
C GLU A 127 31.84 -6.58 -8.87
N ALA A 128 30.76 -6.74 -8.10
CA ALA A 128 30.59 -6.06 -6.84
C ALA A 128 31.36 -6.78 -5.72
N PRO A 129 32.07 -6.04 -4.85
CA PRO A 129 32.73 -6.65 -3.70
C PRO A 129 31.68 -7.29 -2.78
N VAL A 130 31.98 -8.48 -2.32
CA VAL A 130 31.11 -9.17 -1.36
C VAL A 130 31.11 -8.38 -0.04
N PRO A 131 29.92 -7.98 0.48
CA PRO A 131 29.84 -7.27 1.75
C PRO A 131 30.44 -8.12 2.90
N GLU A 132 31.26 -7.49 3.71
CA GLU A 132 31.78 -8.14 4.91
C GLU A 132 30.65 -8.55 5.83
N CYS A 133 30.81 -9.71 6.46
CA CYS A 133 29.84 -10.18 7.44
C CYS A 133 29.87 -9.29 8.69
N PRO A 134 28.72 -8.79 9.19
CA PRO A 134 28.69 -7.87 10.33
C PRO A 134 29.09 -8.52 11.66
N ILE A 135 29.16 -9.85 11.71
CA ILE A 135 29.64 -10.59 12.88
C ILE A 135 31.02 -11.17 12.54
N PRO A 136 32.08 -10.83 13.28
CA PRO A 136 33.40 -11.39 13.07
C PRO A 136 33.39 -12.92 13.15
N GLY A 137 34.11 -13.56 12.20
CA GLY A 137 34.19 -15.03 12.14
C GLY A 137 33.01 -15.74 11.48
N HIS A 138 31.94 -15.00 11.11
CA HIS A 138 30.80 -15.54 10.39
C HIS A 138 30.91 -15.27 8.88
N ARG A 139 30.15 -16.02 8.08
CA ARG A 139 30.11 -15.88 6.62
C ARG A 139 28.65 -15.99 6.12
N TRP A 140 28.40 -15.40 4.95
CA TRP A 140 27.11 -15.56 4.29
C TRP A 140 26.88 -17.01 3.89
N LYS A 141 25.65 -17.49 3.92
CA LYS A 141 25.28 -18.83 3.47
C LYS A 141 25.68 -19.05 2.02
N GLU A 142 25.39 -18.10 1.18
CA GLU A 142 25.65 -18.15 -0.26
C GLU A 142 25.69 -16.72 -0.83
N VAL A 143 26.54 -16.51 -1.81
CA VAL A 143 26.58 -15.28 -2.62
C VAL A 143 26.14 -15.64 -4.04
N ARG A 144 25.05 -15.04 -4.50
CA ARG A 144 24.51 -15.21 -5.85
C ARG A 144 24.75 -13.99 -6.69
N HIS A 145 24.71 -14.19 -8.01
CA HIS A 145 24.86 -13.16 -9.03
C HIS A 145 23.73 -13.27 -10.05
N ASP A 146 22.48 -13.35 -9.57
CA ASP A 146 21.30 -13.53 -10.39
C ASP A 146 20.66 -12.17 -10.69
N ASN A 147 20.78 -11.71 -11.93
CA ASN A 147 20.20 -10.46 -12.41
C ASN A 147 18.73 -10.60 -12.88
N THR A 148 18.16 -11.78 -12.83
CA THR A 148 16.75 -12.04 -13.18
C THR A 148 15.78 -11.76 -12.04
N VAL A 149 16.30 -11.61 -10.83
CA VAL A 149 15.52 -11.35 -9.60
C VAL A 149 15.77 -9.96 -9.04
N THR A 150 14.84 -9.46 -8.23
CA THR A 150 14.91 -8.11 -7.66
C THR A 150 15.18 -8.08 -6.15
N TRP A 151 15.32 -9.24 -5.53
CA TRP A 151 15.71 -9.32 -4.11
C TRP A 151 17.23 -9.18 -3.97
N LEU A 152 17.64 -8.59 -2.84
CA LEU A 152 19.05 -8.40 -2.47
C LEU A 152 19.54 -9.45 -1.48
N ALA A 153 18.66 -9.96 -0.65
CA ALA A 153 18.93 -11.06 0.25
C ALA A 153 17.65 -11.83 0.56
N TYR A 154 17.80 -13.09 0.94
CA TYR A 154 16.69 -13.86 1.50
C TYR A 154 17.20 -14.88 2.53
N TRP A 155 16.28 -15.34 3.36
CA TRP A 155 16.46 -16.45 4.28
C TRP A 155 15.14 -17.20 4.45
N PHE A 156 15.19 -18.41 4.94
CA PHE A 156 14.00 -19.16 5.34
C PHE A 156 13.52 -18.73 6.72
N ASP A 157 12.21 -18.65 6.92
CA ASP A 157 11.65 -18.38 8.24
C ASP A 157 12.06 -19.54 9.18
N PRO A 158 12.71 -19.25 10.34
CA PRO A 158 13.17 -20.29 11.26
C PRO A 158 12.05 -21.15 11.84
N ILE A 159 10.81 -20.65 11.81
CA ILE A 159 9.63 -21.33 12.37
C ILE A 159 8.92 -22.13 11.28
N ASN A 160 8.77 -21.54 10.09
CA ASN A 160 8.20 -22.20 8.92
C ASN A 160 9.24 -22.22 7.79
N GLN A 161 9.96 -23.31 7.66
CA GLN A 161 11.04 -23.44 6.67
C GLN A 161 10.55 -23.44 5.21
N LYS A 162 9.24 -23.51 4.97
CA LYS A 162 8.64 -23.30 3.64
C LYS A 162 8.53 -21.82 3.27
N ASP A 163 8.53 -20.91 4.24
CA ASP A 163 8.39 -19.46 4.04
C ASP A 163 9.73 -18.77 3.81
N PHE A 164 9.83 -18.04 2.71
CA PHE A 164 10.96 -17.16 2.42
C PHE A 164 10.72 -15.76 2.96
N LYS A 165 11.76 -15.15 3.51
CA LYS A 165 11.81 -13.73 3.86
C LYS A 165 12.82 -13.03 2.97
N TYR A 166 12.37 -11.98 2.26
CA TYR A 166 13.18 -11.27 1.28
C TYR A 166 13.50 -9.84 1.72
N VAL A 167 14.70 -9.38 1.37
CA VAL A 167 15.10 -7.98 1.40
C VAL A 167 15.11 -7.48 -0.04
N PHE A 168 14.38 -6.41 -0.30
CA PHE A 168 14.29 -5.79 -1.61
C PHE A 168 14.90 -4.38 -1.59
N LEU A 169 15.15 -3.83 -2.77
CA LEU A 169 15.49 -2.42 -2.91
C LEU A 169 14.47 -1.51 -2.23
N ALA A 170 14.96 -0.46 -1.59
CA ALA A 170 14.08 0.54 -0.99
C ALA A 170 13.09 1.09 -2.04
N PRO A 171 11.83 1.35 -1.66
CA PRO A 171 10.85 1.91 -2.58
C PRO A 171 11.25 3.24 -3.22
N SER A 172 12.12 4.02 -2.55
CA SER A 172 12.67 5.28 -3.01
C SER A 172 13.88 5.13 -3.94
N SER A 173 14.43 3.92 -4.10
CA SER A 173 15.61 3.72 -4.96
C SER A 173 15.31 4.00 -6.43
N ARG A 174 16.27 4.58 -7.15
CA ARG A 174 16.16 4.89 -8.58
C ARG A 174 15.82 3.63 -9.41
N LEU A 175 16.47 2.49 -9.15
CA LEU A 175 16.18 1.24 -9.84
C LEU A 175 14.74 0.75 -9.60
N LYS A 176 14.26 0.89 -8.36
CA LYS A 176 12.87 0.54 -8.07
C LYS A 176 11.89 1.48 -8.75
N GLY A 177 12.23 2.77 -8.84
CA GLY A 177 11.49 3.77 -9.59
C GLY A 177 11.42 3.45 -11.08
N LEU A 178 12.53 3.05 -11.71
CA LEU A 178 12.57 2.63 -13.11
C LEU A 178 11.68 1.39 -13.35
N SER A 179 11.80 0.37 -12.51
CA SER A 179 10.95 -0.82 -12.60
C SER A 179 9.46 -0.51 -12.42
N ASP A 180 9.11 0.41 -11.51
CA ASP A 180 7.73 0.86 -11.35
C ASP A 180 7.26 1.65 -12.59
N LYS A 181 8.11 2.50 -13.18
CA LYS A 181 7.82 3.21 -14.43
C LYS A 181 7.54 2.23 -15.58
N GLU A 182 8.38 1.24 -15.79
CA GLU A 182 8.19 0.21 -16.81
C GLU A 182 6.86 -0.55 -16.64
N LYS A 183 6.49 -0.86 -15.41
CA LYS A 183 5.19 -1.49 -15.10
C LYS A 183 4.03 -0.65 -15.62
N TYR A 184 4.04 0.67 -15.39
CA TYR A 184 2.98 1.57 -15.85
C TYR A 184 3.06 1.82 -17.36
N GLU A 185 4.26 1.93 -17.95
CA GLU A 185 4.42 2.00 -19.41
C GLU A 185 3.84 0.77 -20.12
N LYS A 186 4.07 -0.42 -19.55
CA LYS A 186 3.47 -1.66 -20.08
C LYS A 186 1.93 -1.60 -20.03
N ALA A 187 1.37 -1.08 -18.97
CA ALA A 187 -0.07 -0.89 -18.86
C ALA A 187 -0.60 0.16 -19.86
N ARG A 188 0.15 1.24 -20.12
CA ARG A 188 -0.20 2.22 -21.15
C ARG A 188 -0.18 1.62 -22.56
N LYS A 189 0.83 0.82 -22.88
CA LYS A 189 0.89 0.11 -24.18
C LYS A 189 -0.32 -0.80 -24.39
N LEU A 190 -0.92 -1.33 -23.31
CA LEU A 190 -2.13 -2.14 -23.44
C LEU A 190 -3.29 -1.34 -24.05
N LYS A 191 -3.34 -0.03 -23.90
CA LYS A 191 -4.34 0.85 -24.54
C LYS A 191 -4.41 0.66 -26.05
N ASP A 192 -3.26 0.51 -26.70
CA ASP A 192 -3.18 0.34 -28.15
C ASP A 192 -3.59 -1.07 -28.61
N HIS A 193 -3.54 -2.04 -27.70
CA HIS A 193 -3.83 -3.44 -27.98
C HIS A 193 -5.19 -3.91 -27.48
N ILE A 194 -5.82 -3.18 -26.55
CA ILE A 194 -7.04 -3.62 -25.88
C ILE A 194 -8.21 -3.87 -26.83
N GLY A 195 -8.33 -3.03 -27.87
CA GLY A 195 -9.33 -3.23 -28.92
C GLY A 195 -9.17 -4.57 -29.65
N LYS A 196 -7.93 -4.92 -30.03
CA LYS A 196 -7.59 -6.20 -30.65
C LYS A 196 -7.87 -7.39 -29.71
N ILE A 197 -7.49 -7.25 -28.44
CA ILE A 197 -7.73 -8.28 -27.42
C ILE A 197 -9.23 -8.53 -27.28
N ARG A 198 -10.03 -7.47 -27.18
CA ARG A 198 -11.49 -7.54 -27.07
C ARG A 198 -12.13 -8.19 -28.29
N ALA A 199 -11.74 -7.81 -29.49
CA ALA A 199 -12.18 -8.43 -30.70
C ALA A 199 -11.81 -9.94 -30.78
N THR A 200 -10.60 -10.28 -30.32
CA THR A 200 -10.11 -11.66 -30.32
C THR A 200 -10.92 -12.54 -29.38
N TYR A 201 -11.09 -12.14 -28.10
CA TYR A 201 -11.85 -13.00 -27.18
C TYR A 201 -13.33 -13.05 -27.53
N THR A 202 -13.95 -11.97 -28.04
CA THR A 202 -15.35 -11.97 -28.48
C THR A 202 -15.56 -12.97 -29.62
N LYS A 203 -14.67 -13.02 -30.62
CA LYS A 203 -14.68 -14.00 -31.70
C LYS A 203 -14.58 -15.43 -31.17
N HIS A 204 -13.80 -15.65 -30.10
CA HIS A 204 -13.53 -16.97 -29.56
C HIS A 204 -14.59 -17.50 -28.57
N PHE A 205 -15.57 -16.70 -28.13
CA PHE A 205 -16.65 -17.17 -27.24
C PHE A 205 -17.48 -18.32 -27.86
N THR A 206 -17.54 -18.41 -29.18
CA THR A 206 -18.27 -19.45 -29.92
C THR A 206 -17.35 -20.52 -30.51
N SER A 207 -16.07 -20.54 -30.14
CA SER A 207 -15.14 -21.57 -30.61
C SER A 207 -15.64 -22.97 -30.26
N LYS A 208 -15.45 -23.91 -31.19
CA LYS A 208 -15.73 -25.34 -30.96
C LYS A 208 -14.68 -25.96 -30.02
N ASP A 209 -13.48 -25.40 -30.01
CA ASP A 209 -12.43 -25.79 -29.08
C ASP A 209 -12.71 -25.17 -27.70
N ASP A 210 -12.95 -26.04 -26.72
CA ASP A 210 -13.24 -25.65 -25.34
C ASP A 210 -12.10 -24.90 -24.68
N GLN A 211 -10.86 -25.25 -25.00
CA GLN A 211 -9.67 -24.58 -24.45
C GLN A 211 -9.59 -23.12 -24.92
N ILE A 212 -9.76 -22.90 -26.22
CA ILE A 212 -9.77 -21.55 -26.81
C ILE A 212 -10.94 -20.75 -26.22
N ARG A 213 -12.10 -21.36 -26.05
CA ARG A 213 -13.28 -20.74 -25.47
C ARG A 213 -13.06 -20.39 -23.99
N GLN A 214 -12.43 -21.27 -23.19
CA GLN A 214 -12.09 -20.99 -21.78
C GLN A 214 -11.08 -19.86 -21.64
N VAL A 215 -10.03 -19.83 -22.46
CA VAL A 215 -9.05 -18.71 -22.50
C VAL A 215 -9.75 -17.40 -22.82
N ALA A 216 -10.67 -17.38 -23.79
CA ALA A 216 -11.41 -16.19 -24.20
C ALA A 216 -12.30 -15.65 -23.08
N VAL A 217 -13.08 -16.53 -22.44
CA VAL A 217 -13.97 -16.15 -21.33
C VAL A 217 -13.18 -15.68 -20.12
N ALA A 218 -12.11 -16.38 -19.75
CA ALA A 218 -11.24 -15.96 -18.64
C ALA A 218 -10.58 -14.60 -18.91
N THR A 219 -10.10 -14.36 -20.15
CA THR A 219 -9.55 -13.07 -20.56
C THR A 219 -10.59 -11.96 -20.44
N TYR A 220 -11.83 -12.20 -20.87
CA TYR A 220 -12.94 -11.27 -20.71
C TYR A 220 -13.21 -10.94 -19.24
N LEU A 221 -13.26 -11.94 -18.35
CA LEU A 221 -13.49 -11.72 -16.92
C LEU A 221 -12.35 -10.91 -16.28
N ILE A 222 -11.11 -11.15 -16.68
CA ILE A 222 -9.95 -10.40 -16.21
C ILE A 222 -9.96 -8.96 -16.74
N ASP A 223 -10.29 -8.74 -18.00
CA ASP A 223 -10.41 -7.40 -18.60
C ASP A 223 -11.55 -6.61 -17.95
N ARG A 224 -12.75 -7.20 -17.85
CA ARG A 224 -13.95 -6.46 -17.43
C ARG A 224 -14.07 -6.30 -15.91
N LEU A 225 -13.67 -7.33 -15.14
CA LEU A 225 -13.84 -7.36 -13.69
C LEU A 225 -12.54 -7.17 -12.92
N ALA A 226 -11.46 -6.91 -13.62
CA ALA A 226 -10.12 -6.80 -13.03
C ALA A 226 -9.75 -7.96 -12.09
N LEU A 227 -10.22 -9.18 -12.36
CA LEU A 227 -9.92 -10.36 -11.56
C LEU A 227 -8.42 -10.68 -11.57
N ARG A 228 -7.92 -11.30 -10.51
CA ARG A 228 -6.58 -11.89 -10.50
C ARG A 228 -6.61 -13.20 -11.26
N ALA A 229 -5.50 -13.61 -11.87
CA ALA A 229 -5.45 -14.89 -12.58
C ALA A 229 -5.73 -16.07 -11.64
N GLY A 230 -5.13 -16.09 -10.45
CA GLY A 230 -5.17 -17.24 -9.53
C GLY A 230 -4.10 -18.26 -9.90
N ASN A 231 -3.35 -18.75 -8.91
CA ASN A 231 -2.41 -19.84 -9.10
C ASN A 231 -2.97 -21.09 -8.46
N GLU A 232 -2.54 -22.25 -8.94
CA GLU A 232 -2.65 -23.50 -8.21
C GLU A 232 -1.97 -23.36 -6.85
N LYS A 233 -2.46 -24.07 -5.87
CA LYS A 233 -2.01 -23.99 -4.49
C LYS A 233 -1.77 -25.38 -3.93
N ASP A 234 -0.84 -25.45 -3.00
CA ASP A 234 -0.64 -26.61 -2.17
C ASP A 234 -1.73 -26.71 -1.09
N ASP A 235 -2.01 -27.91 -0.60
CA ASP A 235 -3.07 -28.20 0.39
C ASP A 235 -2.91 -27.39 1.70
N ASP A 236 -1.67 -26.98 2.00
CA ASP A 236 -1.34 -26.18 3.19
C ASP A 236 -1.63 -24.67 3.04
N GLU A 237 -1.99 -24.18 1.83
CA GLU A 237 -2.26 -22.77 1.58
C GLU A 237 -3.75 -22.44 1.80
N ALA A 238 -4.01 -21.17 2.21
CA ALA A 238 -5.37 -20.70 2.38
C ALA A 238 -6.16 -20.84 1.06
N ASP A 239 -7.36 -21.40 1.12
CA ASP A 239 -8.26 -21.60 -0.04
C ASP A 239 -8.73 -20.25 -0.60
N THR A 240 -7.84 -19.59 -1.35
CA THR A 240 -8.11 -18.33 -2.05
C THR A 240 -8.02 -18.52 -3.55
N VAL A 241 -8.98 -17.99 -4.27
CA VAL A 241 -9.24 -18.28 -5.67
C VAL A 241 -8.96 -17.07 -6.56
N GLY A 242 -8.57 -17.32 -7.79
CA GLY A 242 -8.53 -16.35 -8.88
C GLY A 242 -9.29 -16.86 -10.10
N CYS A 243 -9.22 -16.15 -11.22
CA CYS A 243 -10.02 -16.45 -12.39
C CYS A 243 -9.80 -17.88 -12.91
N CYS A 244 -8.54 -18.34 -13.03
CA CYS A 244 -8.22 -19.67 -13.57
C CYS A 244 -8.54 -20.81 -12.59
N SER A 245 -8.62 -20.53 -11.30
CA SER A 245 -8.93 -21.50 -10.25
C SER A 245 -10.37 -21.34 -9.69
N LEU A 246 -11.28 -20.73 -10.46
CA LEU A 246 -12.70 -20.66 -10.12
C LEU A 246 -13.31 -22.05 -10.18
N LYS A 247 -14.01 -22.44 -9.11
CA LYS A 247 -14.83 -23.66 -9.08
C LYS A 247 -16.26 -23.37 -9.54
N VAL A 248 -16.99 -24.43 -9.89
CA VAL A 248 -18.39 -24.33 -10.32
C VAL A 248 -19.28 -23.64 -9.29
N GLU A 249 -19.05 -23.89 -8.00
CA GLU A 249 -19.81 -23.27 -6.90
C GLU A 249 -19.59 -21.76 -6.75
N HIS A 250 -18.44 -21.24 -7.22
CA HIS A 250 -18.09 -19.83 -7.11
C HIS A 250 -18.85 -18.92 -8.07
N VAL A 251 -19.53 -19.50 -9.08
CA VAL A 251 -20.21 -18.71 -10.12
C VAL A 251 -21.64 -19.21 -10.28
N THR A 252 -22.61 -18.38 -9.98
CA THR A 252 -24.04 -18.66 -10.16
C THR A 252 -24.58 -17.90 -11.38
N LEU A 253 -25.32 -18.61 -12.22
CA LEU A 253 -26.03 -18.02 -13.37
C LEU A 253 -27.30 -17.34 -12.89
N VAL A 254 -27.42 -16.06 -13.15
CA VAL A 254 -28.60 -15.23 -12.84
C VAL A 254 -29.23 -14.78 -14.18
N PRO A 255 -30.41 -15.26 -14.54
CA PRO A 255 -31.06 -14.84 -15.77
C PRO A 255 -31.34 -13.34 -15.81
N PRO A 256 -31.36 -12.66 -17.00
CA PRO A 256 -31.16 -13.26 -18.32
C PRO A 256 -29.69 -13.44 -18.72
N SER A 257 -28.76 -12.62 -18.22
CA SER A 257 -27.34 -12.55 -18.64
C SER A 257 -26.39 -12.08 -17.54
N SER A 258 -26.70 -12.35 -16.27
CA SER A 258 -25.84 -11.95 -15.17
C SER A 258 -25.13 -13.15 -14.53
N LEU A 259 -23.90 -12.90 -14.05
CA LEU A 259 -23.12 -13.86 -13.27
C LEU A 259 -22.97 -13.32 -11.85
N GLN A 260 -23.31 -14.14 -10.87
CA GLN A 260 -23.02 -13.84 -9.47
C GLN A 260 -21.79 -14.64 -9.05
N PHE A 261 -20.77 -13.92 -8.60
CA PHE A 261 -19.53 -14.47 -8.06
C PHE A 261 -19.58 -14.45 -6.54
N ASP A 262 -19.15 -15.53 -5.91
CA ASP A 262 -19.00 -15.65 -4.46
C ASP A 262 -17.82 -16.56 -4.13
N PHE A 263 -16.66 -15.97 -3.81
CA PHE A 263 -15.46 -16.72 -3.48
C PHE A 263 -14.50 -15.90 -2.60
N LEU A 264 -13.56 -16.59 -1.95
CA LEU A 264 -12.48 -15.95 -1.22
C LEU A 264 -11.30 -15.67 -2.15
N GLY A 265 -11.00 -14.41 -2.37
CA GLY A 265 -9.84 -13.98 -3.13
C GLY A 265 -8.59 -13.81 -2.28
N LYS A 266 -7.55 -13.20 -2.86
CA LYS A 266 -6.27 -12.93 -2.17
C LYS A 266 -6.50 -12.28 -0.81
N ASP A 267 -5.71 -12.69 0.19
CA ASP A 267 -5.77 -12.27 1.58
C ASP A 267 -7.10 -12.68 2.27
N SER A 268 -7.77 -13.74 1.75
CA SER A 268 -9.06 -14.25 2.21
C SER A 268 -10.18 -13.20 2.20
N ILE A 269 -10.08 -12.23 1.30
CA ILE A 269 -11.12 -11.21 1.11
C ILE A 269 -12.18 -11.76 0.18
N ARG A 270 -13.42 -11.83 0.67
CA ARG A 270 -14.57 -12.30 -0.12
C ARG A 270 -14.79 -11.39 -1.33
N TYR A 271 -14.93 -12.00 -2.50
CA TYR A 271 -15.42 -11.35 -3.72
C TYR A 271 -16.87 -11.77 -3.91
N PHE A 272 -17.79 -10.88 -3.62
CA PHE A 272 -19.20 -11.07 -3.84
C PHE A 272 -19.71 -9.97 -4.78
N ASN A 273 -20.08 -10.36 -6.00
CA ASN A 273 -20.50 -9.40 -7.01
C ASN A 273 -21.44 -10.05 -8.01
N THR A 274 -22.50 -9.34 -8.39
CA THR A 274 -23.41 -9.76 -9.49
C THR A 274 -23.21 -8.77 -10.63
N VAL A 275 -22.80 -9.29 -11.78
CA VAL A 275 -22.46 -8.47 -12.96
C VAL A 275 -23.19 -8.97 -14.18
N GLU A 276 -23.68 -8.05 -14.97
CA GLU A 276 -24.19 -8.34 -16.31
C GLU A 276 -23.00 -8.60 -17.24
N VAL A 277 -23.11 -9.68 -18.03
CA VAL A 277 -22.08 -10.11 -18.98
C VAL A 277 -22.67 -10.28 -20.37
N GLU A 278 -21.81 -10.36 -21.38
CA GLU A 278 -22.25 -10.65 -22.74
C GLU A 278 -23.02 -12.00 -22.79
N PRO A 279 -24.15 -12.10 -23.51
CA PRO A 279 -24.96 -13.32 -23.58
C PRO A 279 -24.16 -14.54 -23.97
N LEU A 280 -23.15 -14.41 -24.84
CA LEU A 280 -22.24 -15.48 -25.22
C LEU A 280 -21.36 -15.98 -24.08
N VAL A 281 -20.89 -15.06 -23.22
CA VAL A 281 -20.13 -15.43 -22.01
C VAL A 281 -21.02 -16.15 -21.01
N TYR A 282 -22.24 -15.65 -20.77
CA TYR A 282 -23.23 -16.32 -19.93
C TYR A 282 -23.50 -17.76 -20.40
N LYS A 283 -23.74 -17.95 -21.71
CA LYS A 283 -23.95 -19.25 -22.31
C LYS A 283 -22.72 -20.17 -22.20
N ALA A 284 -21.52 -19.62 -22.43
CA ALA A 284 -20.27 -20.37 -22.31
C ALA A 284 -20.03 -20.87 -20.87
N ILE A 285 -20.23 -20.02 -19.87
CA ILE A 285 -20.15 -20.41 -18.45
C ILE A 285 -21.17 -21.52 -18.13
N GLY A 286 -22.38 -21.39 -18.63
CA GLY A 286 -23.39 -22.46 -18.52
C GLY A 286 -22.94 -23.80 -19.11
N THR A 287 -22.20 -23.75 -20.23
CA THR A 287 -21.63 -24.94 -20.86
C THR A 287 -20.48 -25.52 -20.03
N PHE A 288 -19.59 -24.68 -19.49
CA PHE A 288 -18.46 -25.13 -18.67
C PHE A 288 -18.87 -25.79 -17.34
N ARG A 289 -20.04 -25.43 -16.81
CA ARG A 289 -20.64 -26.04 -15.61
C ARG A 289 -21.32 -27.38 -15.85
N LYS A 290 -21.73 -27.66 -17.11
CA LYS A 290 -22.54 -28.82 -17.44
C LYS A 290 -21.76 -30.11 -17.19
N GLY A 291 -22.34 -31.00 -16.36
CA GLY A 291 -21.76 -32.31 -16.05
C GLY A 291 -20.66 -32.27 -14.97
N LYS A 292 -20.32 -31.08 -14.42
CA LYS A 292 -19.35 -30.93 -13.36
C LYS A 292 -20.00 -30.85 -11.98
N LYS A 293 -19.32 -31.33 -10.97
CA LYS A 293 -19.66 -31.14 -9.54
C LYS A 293 -19.36 -29.73 -9.10
N LYS A 294 -19.86 -29.34 -7.91
CA LYS A 294 -19.67 -27.99 -7.36
C LYS A 294 -18.22 -27.63 -7.05
N ASP A 295 -17.46 -28.60 -6.58
CA ASP A 295 -16.07 -28.50 -6.16
C ASP A 295 -15.06 -28.62 -7.31
N GLU A 296 -15.52 -28.97 -8.52
CA GLU A 296 -14.66 -29.08 -9.69
C GLU A 296 -14.37 -27.70 -10.31
N ASP A 297 -13.23 -27.61 -11.01
CA ASP A 297 -12.78 -26.40 -11.67
C ASP A 297 -13.73 -25.99 -12.80
N LEU A 298 -14.11 -24.72 -12.80
CA LEU A 298 -14.92 -24.14 -13.87
C LEU A 298 -14.16 -24.17 -15.20
N PHE A 299 -12.86 -23.86 -15.14
CA PHE A 299 -11.94 -23.81 -16.27
C PHE A 299 -10.94 -24.98 -16.22
N ASP A 300 -11.40 -26.18 -16.50
CA ASP A 300 -10.62 -27.43 -16.41
C ASP A 300 -9.48 -27.55 -17.45
N LYS A 301 -9.51 -26.73 -18.52
CA LYS A 301 -8.49 -26.73 -19.59
C LYS A 301 -7.61 -25.49 -19.57
N LEU A 302 -7.64 -24.70 -18.49
CA LEU A 302 -6.95 -23.43 -18.38
C LEU A 302 -6.18 -23.33 -17.07
N ASP A 303 -4.91 -23.01 -17.16
CA ASP A 303 -4.05 -22.62 -16.08
C ASP A 303 -3.49 -21.19 -16.29
N THR A 304 -2.80 -20.64 -15.29
CA THR A 304 -2.22 -19.29 -15.36
C THR A 304 -1.10 -19.17 -16.36
N THR A 305 -0.35 -20.22 -16.60
CA THR A 305 0.77 -20.27 -17.54
C THR A 305 0.26 -20.15 -18.96
N ARG A 306 -0.75 -20.97 -19.28
CA ARG A 306 -1.42 -20.98 -20.60
C ARG A 306 -2.09 -19.65 -20.91
N LEU A 307 -2.83 -19.10 -19.93
CA LEU A 307 -3.43 -17.77 -20.06
C LEU A 307 -2.38 -16.70 -20.36
N ASN A 308 -1.31 -16.65 -19.58
CA ASN A 308 -0.27 -15.65 -19.78
C ASN A 308 0.53 -15.88 -21.08
N SER A 309 0.69 -17.11 -21.53
CA SER A 309 1.30 -17.41 -22.84
C SER A 309 0.46 -16.85 -23.98
N HIS A 310 -0.85 -17.12 -23.97
CA HIS A 310 -1.78 -16.55 -24.94
C HIS A 310 -1.76 -15.00 -24.94
N LEU A 311 -1.73 -14.37 -23.76
CA LEU A 311 -1.68 -12.91 -23.67
C LEU A 311 -0.37 -12.35 -24.24
N LYS A 312 0.77 -13.04 -24.04
CA LYS A 312 2.07 -12.64 -24.59
C LYS A 312 2.14 -12.73 -26.11
N GLU A 313 1.40 -13.65 -26.72
CA GLU A 313 1.29 -13.76 -28.20
C GLU A 313 0.61 -12.52 -28.81
N ILE A 314 -0.35 -11.91 -28.10
CA ILE A 314 -1.05 -10.72 -28.57
C ILE A 314 -0.20 -9.45 -28.35
N MET A 315 0.44 -9.36 -27.19
CA MET A 315 1.30 -8.24 -26.83
C MET A 315 2.49 -8.74 -26.02
N PRO A 316 3.75 -8.52 -26.48
CA PRO A 316 4.95 -8.95 -25.76
C PRO A 316 4.99 -8.47 -24.30
N GLY A 317 5.19 -9.41 -23.38
CA GLY A 317 5.27 -9.15 -21.96
C GLY A 317 3.92 -8.87 -21.27
N LEU A 318 2.78 -9.03 -21.96
CA LEU A 318 1.46 -8.91 -21.35
C LEU A 318 1.20 -10.10 -20.41
N THR A 319 0.60 -9.82 -19.29
CA THR A 319 0.13 -10.80 -18.31
C THR A 319 -1.20 -10.33 -17.71
N ALA A 320 -1.96 -11.22 -17.12
CA ALA A 320 -3.23 -10.89 -16.44
C ALA A 320 -3.08 -9.75 -15.42
N LYS A 321 -1.91 -9.62 -14.75
CA LYS A 321 -1.64 -8.53 -13.80
C LYS A 321 -1.67 -7.15 -14.43
N VAL A 322 -1.31 -7.02 -15.71
CA VAL A 322 -1.27 -5.73 -16.41
C VAL A 322 -2.65 -5.13 -16.57
N PHE A 323 -3.67 -5.97 -16.79
CA PHE A 323 -5.07 -5.51 -16.90
C PHE A 323 -5.54 -4.77 -15.66
N ARG A 324 -5.17 -5.22 -14.45
CA ARG A 324 -5.53 -4.49 -13.22
C ARG A 324 -4.90 -3.10 -13.16
N THR A 325 -3.63 -2.98 -13.57
CA THR A 325 -2.94 -1.69 -13.62
C THR A 325 -3.57 -0.78 -14.66
N TYR A 326 -3.90 -1.33 -15.82
CA TYR A 326 -4.60 -0.62 -16.90
C TYR A 326 -5.97 -0.15 -16.47
N ASN A 327 -6.83 -1.06 -16.01
CA ASN A 327 -8.20 -0.71 -15.60
C ASN A 327 -8.22 0.30 -14.45
N ALA A 328 -7.37 0.11 -13.42
CA ALA A 328 -7.27 1.04 -12.30
C ALA A 328 -6.82 2.45 -12.75
N SER A 329 -5.87 2.51 -13.69
CA SER A 329 -5.33 3.79 -14.17
C SER A 329 -6.31 4.50 -15.10
N VAL A 330 -6.93 3.77 -16.06
CA VAL A 330 -7.95 4.34 -16.96
C VAL A 330 -9.16 4.84 -16.16
N THR A 331 -9.67 4.03 -15.24
CA THR A 331 -10.82 4.43 -14.41
C THR A 331 -10.51 5.70 -13.62
N LEU A 332 -9.33 5.76 -12.96
CA LEU A 332 -8.95 6.98 -12.24
C LEU A 332 -8.83 8.18 -13.16
N ASP A 333 -8.12 8.04 -14.31
CA ASP A 333 -7.91 9.15 -15.25
C ASP A 333 -9.24 9.66 -15.81
N THR A 334 -10.17 8.76 -16.11
CA THR A 334 -11.51 9.12 -16.61
C THR A 334 -12.31 9.87 -15.53
N LEU A 335 -12.42 9.33 -14.32
CA LEU A 335 -13.22 9.93 -13.25
C LEU A 335 -12.67 11.28 -12.77
N LEU A 336 -11.36 11.50 -12.88
CA LEU A 336 -10.74 12.79 -12.53
C LEU A 336 -10.91 13.88 -13.60
N GLN A 337 -11.51 13.57 -14.74
CA GLN A 337 -11.87 14.59 -15.73
C GLN A 337 -13.07 15.43 -15.27
N ASP A 338 -13.97 14.83 -14.49
CA ASP A 338 -15.21 15.44 -14.03
C ASP A 338 -15.08 16.10 -12.65
N THR A 339 -13.86 16.58 -12.29
CA THR A 339 -13.65 17.28 -11.02
C THR A 339 -14.40 18.61 -11.02
N VAL A 340 -15.39 18.75 -10.14
CA VAL A 340 -16.30 19.89 -10.05
C VAL A 340 -15.94 20.83 -8.88
N GLY A 341 -15.25 20.34 -7.87
CA GLY A 341 -14.93 21.10 -6.66
C GLY A 341 -14.17 22.40 -6.95
N SER A 342 -14.59 23.49 -6.34
CA SER A 342 -13.92 24.80 -6.43
C SER A 342 -12.81 24.92 -5.37
N LEU A 343 -13.08 24.47 -4.16
CA LEU A 343 -12.15 24.49 -3.03
C LEU A 343 -11.22 23.26 -3.04
N VAL A 344 -10.00 23.44 -2.53
CA VAL A 344 -9.04 22.33 -2.41
C VAL A 344 -9.62 21.13 -1.64
N VAL A 345 -10.46 21.37 -0.63
CA VAL A 345 -11.09 20.31 0.18
C VAL A 345 -12.06 19.50 -0.66
N GLU A 346 -12.87 20.16 -1.48
CA GLU A 346 -13.82 19.54 -2.39
C GLU A 346 -13.11 18.72 -3.46
N LYS A 347 -12.07 19.30 -4.08
CA LYS A 347 -11.22 18.59 -5.05
C LYS A 347 -10.61 17.33 -4.45
N VAL A 348 -10.10 17.39 -3.21
CA VAL A 348 -9.59 16.20 -2.50
C VAL A 348 -10.69 15.17 -2.27
N ALA A 349 -11.91 15.61 -1.99
CA ALA A 349 -13.08 14.74 -1.85
C ALA A 349 -13.40 14.01 -3.17
N ASP A 350 -13.42 14.73 -4.28
CA ASP A 350 -13.63 14.17 -5.62
C ASP A 350 -12.55 13.13 -5.97
N TYR A 351 -11.28 13.43 -5.67
CA TYR A 351 -10.20 12.46 -5.82
C TYR A 351 -10.42 11.20 -4.97
N GLN A 352 -10.90 11.34 -3.74
CA GLN A 352 -11.16 10.20 -2.86
C GLN A 352 -12.32 9.34 -3.38
N ARG A 353 -13.36 9.95 -3.93
CA ARG A 353 -14.47 9.25 -4.59
C ARG A 353 -14.00 8.51 -5.84
N ALA A 354 -13.20 9.15 -6.70
CA ALA A 354 -12.61 8.49 -7.85
C ALA A 354 -11.74 7.28 -7.43
N ASN A 355 -10.91 7.44 -6.42
CA ASN A 355 -10.11 6.34 -5.88
C ASN A 355 -10.97 5.23 -5.22
N LYS A 356 -12.13 5.57 -4.65
CA LYS A 356 -13.10 4.58 -4.13
C LYS A 356 -13.59 3.67 -5.25
N GLU A 357 -13.97 4.21 -6.39
CA GLU A 357 -14.42 3.42 -7.54
C GLU A 357 -13.31 2.47 -8.04
N VAL A 358 -12.07 2.96 -8.09
CA VAL A 358 -10.93 2.09 -8.42
C VAL A 358 -10.72 1.00 -7.35
N ALA A 359 -10.92 1.31 -6.07
CA ALA A 359 -10.80 0.32 -5.00
C ALA A 359 -11.91 -0.74 -5.07
N ILE A 360 -13.13 -0.36 -5.43
CA ILE A 360 -14.26 -1.27 -5.68
C ILE A 360 -13.94 -2.19 -6.86
N LEU A 361 -13.54 -1.62 -8.00
CA LEU A 361 -13.14 -2.36 -9.19
C LEU A 361 -12.06 -3.42 -8.88
N CYS A 362 -11.08 -3.04 -8.06
CA CYS A 362 -10.00 -3.93 -7.66
C CYS A 362 -10.32 -4.83 -6.44
N ASN A 363 -11.54 -4.80 -5.92
CA ASN A 363 -11.93 -5.51 -4.69
C ASN A 363 -10.99 -5.23 -3.50
N HIS A 364 -10.55 -3.97 -3.35
CA HIS A 364 -9.75 -3.56 -2.21
C HIS A 364 -10.66 -3.21 -1.03
N GLN A 365 -11.30 -4.22 -0.47
CA GLN A 365 -12.22 -4.09 0.65
C GLN A 365 -11.50 -4.18 1.99
N ARG A 366 -12.14 -3.67 3.02
CA ARG A 366 -11.77 -3.82 4.42
C ARG A 366 -13.02 -3.98 5.28
N ALA A 367 -12.90 -4.68 6.39
CA ALA A 367 -13.94 -4.69 7.40
C ALA A 367 -14.11 -3.29 8.01
N VAL A 368 -15.35 -2.90 8.29
CA VAL A 368 -15.64 -1.66 9.02
C VAL A 368 -14.96 -1.73 10.39
N SER A 369 -14.24 -0.67 10.76
CA SER A 369 -13.56 -0.60 12.05
C SER A 369 -14.58 -0.62 13.19
N LYS A 370 -14.33 -1.39 14.24
CA LYS A 370 -15.16 -1.39 15.46
C LYS A 370 -15.31 0.00 16.09
N ALA A 371 -14.32 0.87 15.89
CA ALA A 371 -14.35 2.24 16.38
C ALA A 371 -15.10 3.21 15.44
N HIS A 372 -15.61 2.75 14.29
CA HIS A 372 -16.22 3.64 13.29
C HIS A 372 -17.45 4.34 13.84
N SER A 373 -18.38 3.60 14.46
CA SER A 373 -19.60 4.17 15.07
C SER A 373 -19.27 5.25 16.09
N ALA A 374 -18.42 4.93 17.07
CA ALA A 374 -18.01 5.88 18.10
C ALA A 374 -17.27 7.13 17.52
N GLN A 375 -16.56 6.97 16.41
CA GLN A 375 -15.94 8.11 15.74
C GLN A 375 -16.96 8.96 14.99
N MET A 376 -17.96 8.34 14.36
CA MET A 376 -19.06 9.06 13.70
C MET A 376 -19.91 9.82 14.71
N GLU A 377 -20.24 9.21 15.84
CA GLU A 377 -20.97 9.86 16.96
C GLU A 377 -20.22 11.09 17.48
N LYS A 378 -18.89 10.98 17.68
CA LYS A 378 -18.06 12.13 18.09
C LYS A 378 -18.02 13.24 17.03
N MET A 379 -18.02 12.87 15.75
CA MET A 379 -18.06 13.86 14.67
C MET A 379 -19.43 14.54 14.60
N GLN A 380 -20.51 13.77 14.81
CA GLN A 380 -21.88 14.29 14.87
C GLN A 380 -22.07 15.28 16.01
N ALA A 381 -21.59 14.93 17.23
CA ALA A 381 -21.62 15.82 18.37
C ALA A 381 -20.88 17.15 18.10
N LYS A 382 -19.66 17.05 17.51
CA LYS A 382 -18.88 18.23 17.13
C LYS A 382 -19.51 19.05 16.01
N LEU A 383 -20.23 18.39 15.08
CA LEU A 383 -20.97 19.04 14.02
C LEU A 383 -22.08 19.90 14.63
N LYS A 384 -22.83 19.32 15.56
CA LYS A 384 -23.90 20.03 16.27
C LYS A 384 -23.37 21.22 17.06
N GLU A 385 -22.27 21.07 17.81
CA GLU A 385 -21.61 22.18 18.52
C GLU A 385 -21.22 23.34 17.56
N LEU A 386 -20.78 23.00 16.35
CA LEU A 386 -20.45 24.01 15.34
C LEU A 386 -21.68 24.63 14.71
N GLU A 387 -22.75 23.88 14.49
CA GLU A 387 -24.05 24.39 14.01
C GLU A 387 -24.64 25.36 15.01
N ASP A 388 -24.72 24.98 16.27
CA ASP A 388 -25.20 25.82 17.38
C ASP A 388 -24.36 27.14 17.46
N ALA A 389 -23.03 27.02 17.38
CA ALA A 389 -22.15 28.20 17.41
C ALA A 389 -22.28 29.11 16.18
N VAL A 390 -22.60 28.56 15.00
CA VAL A 390 -22.87 29.37 13.80
C VAL A 390 -24.19 30.11 13.93
N GLU A 391 -25.25 29.42 14.39
CA GLU A 391 -26.58 30.01 14.62
C GLU A 391 -26.50 31.17 15.64
N GLU A 392 -25.77 30.95 16.76
CA GLU A 392 -25.51 32.00 17.75
C GLU A 392 -24.78 33.22 17.16
N MET A 393 -23.78 32.99 16.30
CA MET A 393 -23.06 34.10 15.65
C MET A 393 -23.90 34.82 14.61
N GLU A 394 -24.81 34.14 13.92
CA GLU A 394 -25.77 34.74 12.97
C GLU A 394 -26.76 35.64 13.70
N GLU A 395 -27.30 35.17 14.83
CA GLU A 395 -28.22 35.96 15.67
C GLU A 395 -27.52 37.21 16.25
N ASP A 396 -26.31 37.06 16.77
CA ASP A 396 -25.54 38.20 17.30
C ASP A 396 -25.17 39.22 16.19
N LEU A 397 -24.89 38.76 14.95
CA LEU A 397 -24.63 39.64 13.80
C LEU A 397 -25.87 40.41 13.38
N ASP A 398 -27.02 39.77 13.27
CA ASP A 398 -28.30 40.42 12.95
C ASP A 398 -28.65 41.50 13.98
N ARG A 399 -28.44 41.19 15.27
CA ARG A 399 -28.66 42.16 16.36
C ARG A 399 -27.67 43.32 16.27
N ALA A 400 -26.41 43.06 16.02
CA ALA A 400 -25.37 44.10 15.90
C ALA A 400 -25.64 45.03 14.72
N GLN A 401 -26.09 44.50 13.57
CA GLN A 401 -26.49 45.29 12.40
C GLN A 401 -27.71 46.17 12.70
N LYS A 402 -28.62 45.75 13.58
CA LYS A 402 -29.75 46.50 14.04
C LYS A 402 -29.47 47.45 15.22
N GLY A 403 -28.19 47.60 15.60
CA GLY A 403 -27.77 48.43 16.74
C GLY A 403 -28.22 47.90 18.13
N ARG A 404 -28.59 46.62 18.21
CA ARG A 404 -29.02 45.98 19.45
C ARG A 404 -27.85 45.26 20.14
N PRO A 405 -27.83 45.18 21.49
CA PRO A 405 -26.80 44.41 22.19
C PRO A 405 -26.87 42.91 21.88
N PRO A 406 -25.76 42.19 21.91
CA PRO A 406 -25.73 40.71 21.70
C PRO A 406 -26.61 40.00 22.76
N VAL A 407 -27.00 38.76 22.45
CA VAL A 407 -27.77 37.93 23.38
C VAL A 407 -26.94 37.68 24.63
N LYS A 408 -27.49 37.96 25.80
CA LYS A 408 -26.86 37.60 27.09
C LYS A 408 -26.96 36.09 27.29
N ARG A 409 -25.79 35.41 27.27
CA ARG A 409 -25.67 34.00 27.60
C ARG A 409 -25.09 33.85 29.03
N GLU A 410 -25.49 32.80 29.74
CA GLU A 410 -24.98 32.52 31.07
C GLU A 410 -23.46 32.41 31.05
N GLY A 411 -22.76 33.17 31.90
CA GLY A 411 -21.30 33.17 32.03
C GLY A 411 -20.53 34.14 31.17
N GLU A 412 -21.15 34.93 30.27
CA GLU A 412 -20.50 35.93 29.48
C GLU A 412 -20.68 37.36 30.02
N GLY A 413 -19.54 38.05 30.20
CA GLY A 413 -19.55 39.49 30.53
C GLY A 413 -19.98 40.36 29.34
N ALA A 414 -20.35 41.64 29.57
CA ALA A 414 -20.77 42.56 28.50
C ALA A 414 -19.68 42.69 27.41
N ARG A 415 -19.89 42.09 26.24
CA ARG A 415 -19.00 42.16 25.07
C ARG A 415 -19.47 43.27 24.14
N LYS A 416 -18.53 44.16 23.78
CA LYS A 416 -18.71 45.01 22.59
C LYS A 416 -18.41 44.17 21.36
N VAL A 417 -19.42 43.92 20.55
CA VAL A 417 -19.27 43.15 19.31
C VAL A 417 -18.98 44.12 18.17
N ASN A 418 -17.84 43.94 17.49
CA ASN A 418 -17.57 44.61 16.23
C ASN A 418 -18.22 43.78 15.09
N PRO A 419 -19.19 44.35 14.34
CA PRO A 419 -19.90 43.62 13.29
C PRO A 419 -18.97 43.03 12.23
N GLU A 420 -17.96 43.77 11.77
CA GLU A 420 -17.01 43.28 10.74
C GLU A 420 -16.16 42.13 11.22
N ALA A 421 -15.72 42.15 12.49
CA ALA A 421 -14.97 41.05 13.08
C ALA A 421 -15.83 39.79 13.28
N LEU A 422 -17.10 39.98 13.63
CA LEU A 422 -18.06 38.89 13.80
C LEU A 422 -18.41 38.25 12.43
N GLU A 423 -18.60 39.07 11.39
CA GLU A 423 -18.85 38.58 10.01
C GLU A 423 -17.70 37.70 9.51
N LYS A 424 -16.44 38.15 9.70
CA LYS A 424 -15.25 37.33 9.36
C LYS A 424 -15.22 36.04 10.14
N LYS A 425 -15.53 36.05 11.43
CA LYS A 425 -15.56 34.87 12.28
C LYS A 425 -16.69 33.91 11.86
N LEU A 426 -17.85 34.44 11.54
CA LEU A 426 -18.98 33.69 11.03
C LEU A 426 -18.65 32.99 9.71
N ALA A 427 -18.04 33.70 8.75
CA ALA A 427 -17.60 33.12 7.48
C ALA A 427 -16.61 31.97 7.69
N GLN A 428 -15.64 32.13 8.61
CA GLN A 428 -14.69 31.06 8.97
C GLN A 428 -15.39 29.87 9.60
N SER A 429 -16.36 30.11 10.49
CA SER A 429 -17.10 29.05 11.17
C SER A 429 -18.01 28.29 10.20
N LYS A 430 -18.67 28.95 9.28
CA LYS A 430 -19.44 28.34 8.19
C LYS A 430 -18.54 27.46 7.30
N ALA A 431 -17.39 27.97 6.87
CA ALA A 431 -16.45 27.20 6.09
C ALA A 431 -15.94 25.95 6.84
N ARG A 432 -15.75 26.06 8.16
CA ARG A 432 -15.37 24.94 9.01
C ARG A 432 -16.50 23.92 9.16
N LEU A 433 -17.74 24.37 9.27
CA LEU A 433 -18.93 23.54 9.33
C LEU A 433 -19.09 22.72 8.05
N GLU A 434 -19.05 23.37 6.89
CA GLU A 434 -19.16 22.70 5.58
C GLU A 434 -18.02 21.69 5.36
N LYS A 435 -16.81 22.05 5.75
CA LYS A 435 -15.69 21.10 5.73
C LYS A 435 -15.96 19.89 6.62
N MET A 436 -16.51 20.07 7.81
CA MET A 436 -16.80 18.95 8.74
C MET A 436 -17.89 18.04 8.19
N LYS A 437 -18.95 18.61 7.57
CA LYS A 437 -20.01 17.86 6.88
C LYS A 437 -19.41 16.98 5.77
N LEU A 438 -18.54 17.57 4.95
CA LEU A 438 -17.88 16.86 3.87
C LEU A 438 -16.95 15.73 4.39
N ASP A 439 -16.11 16.03 5.40
CA ASP A 439 -15.20 15.04 6.00
C ASP A 439 -15.97 13.85 6.59
N MET A 440 -17.14 14.11 7.19
CA MET A 440 -18.01 13.07 7.77
C MET A 440 -18.67 12.20 6.70
N SER A 441 -19.21 12.80 5.64
CA SER A 441 -19.78 12.10 4.49
C SER A 441 -18.75 11.17 3.84
N ILE A 442 -17.57 11.71 3.53
CA ILE A 442 -16.50 10.94 2.90
C ILE A 442 -16.04 9.79 3.81
N LYS A 443 -15.91 10.04 5.10
CA LYS A 443 -15.50 9.00 6.04
C LYS A 443 -16.49 7.84 6.09
N ASP A 444 -17.77 8.12 6.01
CA ASP A 444 -18.80 7.07 5.94
C ASP A 444 -18.82 6.37 4.59
N GLU A 445 -18.72 7.11 3.48
CA GLU A 445 -18.64 6.55 2.14
C GLU A 445 -17.44 5.59 1.96
N LEU A 446 -16.33 5.84 2.64
CA LEU A 446 -15.07 5.10 2.50
C LEU A 446 -14.86 4.02 3.55
N LYS A 447 -15.83 3.74 4.41
CA LYS A 447 -15.68 2.83 5.57
C LYS A 447 -15.32 1.39 5.19
N THR A 448 -15.75 0.93 4.00
CA THR A 448 -15.57 -0.45 3.53
C THR A 448 -14.44 -0.65 2.55
N VAL A 449 -13.74 0.42 2.10
CA VAL A 449 -12.71 0.36 1.07
C VAL A 449 -11.32 0.71 1.59
N ALA A 450 -10.28 0.09 1.02
CA ALA A 450 -8.86 0.30 1.33
C ALA A 450 -8.19 1.12 0.21
N LEU A 451 -8.30 2.44 0.26
CA LEU A 451 -7.81 3.36 -0.78
C LEU A 451 -6.29 3.32 -1.01
N GLY A 452 -5.52 2.94 0.01
CA GLY A 452 -4.05 2.92 -0.08
C GLY A 452 -3.51 1.87 -1.04
N THR A 453 -4.15 0.70 -1.12
CA THR A 453 -3.69 -0.43 -1.94
C THR A 453 -3.69 -0.10 -3.43
N SER A 454 -4.73 0.56 -3.93
CA SER A 454 -4.82 1.00 -5.32
C SER A 454 -3.74 2.01 -5.66
N LYS A 455 -3.55 3.04 -4.82
CA LYS A 455 -2.51 4.07 -4.99
C LYS A 455 -1.10 3.49 -5.06
N ILE A 456 -0.78 2.55 -4.18
CA ILE A 456 0.57 2.00 -4.10
C ILE A 456 0.90 1.07 -5.27
N ASN A 457 -0.10 0.30 -5.76
CA ASN A 457 0.19 -0.85 -6.60
C ASN A 457 -0.34 -0.77 -8.03
N TYR A 458 -1.46 -0.08 -8.29
CA TYR A 458 -2.18 -0.21 -9.55
C TYR A 458 -2.40 1.10 -10.30
N MET A 459 -2.63 2.21 -9.62
CA MET A 459 -2.84 3.50 -10.27
C MET A 459 -1.51 4.12 -10.67
N ASP A 460 -1.37 4.56 -11.91
CA ASP A 460 -0.18 5.30 -12.36
C ASP A 460 -0.07 6.62 -11.59
N PRO A 461 1.01 6.84 -10.83
CA PRO A 461 1.14 8.04 -9.99
C PRO A 461 1.16 9.34 -10.80
N ARG A 462 1.54 9.28 -12.08
CA ARG A 462 1.55 10.45 -12.98
C ARG A 462 0.16 11.03 -13.20
N ILE A 463 -0.90 10.22 -13.18
CA ILE A 463 -2.29 10.68 -13.26
C ILE A 463 -2.60 11.61 -12.10
N THR A 464 -2.30 11.16 -10.89
CA THR A 464 -2.52 11.91 -9.65
C THR A 464 -1.72 13.22 -9.63
N ILE A 465 -0.43 13.14 -9.99
CA ILE A 465 0.47 14.31 -9.96
C ILE A 465 0.04 15.34 -11.02
N ALA A 466 -0.26 14.89 -12.24
CA ALA A 466 -0.76 15.77 -13.30
C ALA A 466 -2.10 16.44 -12.92
N TRP A 467 -3.00 15.66 -12.30
CA TRP A 467 -4.26 16.20 -11.78
C TRP A 467 -4.03 17.25 -10.68
N CYS A 468 -3.13 16.95 -9.73
CA CYS A 468 -2.77 17.92 -8.69
C CYS A 468 -2.21 19.22 -9.28
N LYS A 469 -1.36 19.13 -10.31
CA LYS A 469 -0.82 20.31 -11.01
C LYS A 469 -1.89 21.11 -11.74
N ARG A 470 -2.82 20.43 -12.43
CA ARG A 470 -3.95 21.11 -13.16
C ARG A 470 -4.91 21.85 -12.24
N HIS A 471 -5.19 21.24 -11.10
CA HIS A 471 -6.20 21.73 -10.16
C HIS A 471 -5.61 22.51 -8.97
N GLU A 472 -4.30 22.76 -8.97
CA GLU A 472 -3.57 23.47 -7.90
C GLU A 472 -3.79 22.84 -6.51
N VAL A 473 -3.88 21.50 -6.46
CA VAL A 473 -4.01 20.74 -5.23
C VAL A 473 -2.62 20.35 -4.74
N PRO A 474 -2.20 20.73 -3.52
CA PRO A 474 -0.93 20.29 -2.96
C PRO A 474 -0.86 18.75 -2.90
N ILE A 475 0.19 18.18 -3.48
CA ILE A 475 0.36 16.73 -3.61
C ILE A 475 0.35 16.00 -2.26
N GLU A 476 0.81 16.67 -1.19
CA GLU A 476 0.85 16.18 0.18
C GLU A 476 -0.56 15.90 0.75
N LYS A 477 -1.60 16.47 0.17
CA LYS A 477 -2.99 16.17 0.52
C LYS A 477 -3.41 14.79 0.02
N ILE A 478 -2.76 14.29 -1.03
CA ILE A 478 -3.09 13.02 -1.69
C ILE A 478 -2.04 11.94 -1.36
N PHE A 479 -0.74 12.28 -1.42
CA PHE A 479 0.36 11.37 -1.14
C PHE A 479 0.98 11.67 0.23
N ASN A 480 1.11 10.64 1.04
CA ASN A 480 1.90 10.74 2.26
C ASN A 480 3.41 10.70 1.94
N LYS A 481 4.26 10.96 2.93
CA LYS A 481 5.72 10.99 2.77
C LYS A 481 6.30 9.73 2.12
N SER A 482 5.77 8.54 2.46
CA SER A 482 6.22 7.27 1.87
C SER A 482 5.88 7.16 0.38
N LEU A 483 4.72 7.66 -0.05
CA LEU A 483 4.33 7.68 -1.46
C LEU A 483 5.10 8.74 -2.25
N LEU A 484 5.39 9.89 -1.65
CA LEU A 484 6.23 10.92 -2.27
C LEU A 484 7.64 10.38 -2.55
N ALA A 485 8.23 9.70 -1.57
CA ALA A 485 9.54 9.05 -1.75
C ALA A 485 9.49 7.93 -2.80
N LYS A 486 8.44 7.09 -2.79
CA LYS A 486 8.26 6.01 -3.76
C LYS A 486 8.09 6.50 -5.19
N PHE A 487 7.36 7.58 -5.39
CA PHE A 487 6.97 8.11 -6.70
C PHE A 487 7.74 9.37 -7.10
N GLY A 488 8.91 9.62 -6.48
CA GLY A 488 9.80 10.73 -6.85
C GLY A 488 10.08 10.80 -8.35
N TRP A 489 10.24 9.64 -9.00
CA TRP A 489 10.46 9.52 -10.45
C TRP A 489 9.31 10.08 -11.33
N ALA A 490 8.12 10.27 -10.78
CA ALA A 490 6.94 10.73 -11.51
C ALA A 490 6.66 12.22 -11.31
N MET A 491 7.39 12.92 -10.43
CA MET A 491 7.07 14.30 -10.02
C MET A 491 7.19 15.32 -11.16
N ASP A 492 8.05 15.06 -12.15
CA ASP A 492 8.30 15.97 -13.27
C ASP A 492 7.28 15.84 -14.42
N VAL A 493 6.25 15.01 -14.23
CA VAL A 493 5.22 14.83 -15.26
C VAL A 493 4.50 16.14 -15.62
N SER A 494 4.21 16.33 -16.92
CA SER A 494 3.41 17.47 -17.39
C SER A 494 2.01 17.48 -16.79
N PRO A 495 1.43 18.67 -16.51
CA PRO A 495 0.02 18.79 -16.13
C PRO A 495 -0.95 18.17 -17.15
N ASP A 496 -0.58 18.14 -18.43
CA ASP A 496 -1.40 17.61 -19.53
C ASP A 496 -1.35 16.08 -19.66
N PHE A 497 -0.55 15.41 -18.82
CA PHE A 497 -0.44 13.97 -18.86
C PHE A 497 -1.81 13.30 -18.70
N ARG A 498 -2.07 12.36 -19.62
CA ARG A 498 -3.20 11.41 -19.59
C ARG A 498 -2.70 9.99 -19.72
N PHE A 499 -3.44 9.08 -19.14
CA PHE A 499 -3.07 7.66 -19.18
C PHE A 499 -3.48 6.99 -20.49
#